data_494180e74d1882e913dc0302c7257b8d
#
_entry.id   494180e74d1882e913dc0302c7257b8d
#
_cell.length_a   1.000
_cell.length_b   1.000
_cell.length_c   1.000
_cell.angle_alpha   90.00
_cell.angle_beta   90.00
_cell.angle_gamma   90.00
#
_symmetry.space_group_name_H-M   'P 1'
#
loop_
_entity.id
_entity.type
_entity.pdbx_description
1 polymer ?
#
loop_
_entity_poly.entity_id
_entity_poly.type
_entity_poly.pdbx_seq_one_letter_code
_entity_poly.pdbx_strand_id
1 'polypeptide(L)'
;HAPTDGGNPVCFPQFGAGALQQHGFARNVDWEVIGTSADVNPDDPEPAVMMRLKPNEYTRAMWDEAFEATYEVTLRREKLKMELCVKNTNEETSGKAIDFTAAIHTYIEVTDCANAGVFARGLSGKTYLDKNVDANDPPKKVQDSRDVFFGLDLVDRVYLDTEPETLLHVGSGAAVSVENTAGWTDTVIWNPHTNMKECYKNFCCVESAAVSRPVVVAPGKVWRAETNLTVIDVVSNDV
;
A
#
# COMPACT_ATOMS: atom_id res chain seq x y z
N HIS A 1 -15.55 13.67 4.25
CA HIS A 1 -14.14 14.05 4.30
C HIS A 1 -13.57 13.88 2.89
N ALA A 2 -12.85 14.90 2.39
CA ALA A 2 -12.01 14.71 1.21
C ALA A 2 -10.91 13.71 1.57
N PRO A 3 -10.53 12.78 0.69
CA PRO A 3 -9.40 11.91 0.95
C PRO A 3 -8.17 12.76 1.19
N THR A 4 -7.43 12.45 2.25
CA THR A 4 -6.13 13.08 2.50
C THR A 4 -5.15 12.52 1.49
N ASP A 5 -4.68 13.37 0.58
CA ASP A 5 -3.59 13.02 -0.33
C ASP A 5 -2.28 13.09 0.46
N GLY A 6 -1.82 11.93 0.99
CA GLY A 6 -0.61 11.83 1.78
C GLY A 6 -0.64 10.72 2.83
N GLY A 7 0.52 10.42 3.43
CA GLY A 7 0.69 9.37 4.43
C GLY A 7 0.61 7.95 3.86
N ASN A 8 -0.02 7.04 4.62
CA ASN A 8 -0.14 5.62 4.27
C ASN A 8 -1.60 5.13 4.38
N PRO A 9 -2.53 5.66 3.53
CA PRO A 9 -3.92 5.24 3.57
C PRO A 9 -4.09 3.75 3.27
N VAL A 10 -5.00 3.10 4.00
CA VAL A 10 -5.35 1.69 3.76
C VAL A 10 -6.46 1.59 2.73
N CYS A 11 -6.19 0.93 1.60
CA CYS A 11 -7.19 0.55 0.61
C CYS A 11 -7.76 -0.81 1.01
N PHE A 12 -9.05 -0.86 1.39
CA PHE A 12 -9.75 -2.08 1.81
C PHE A 12 -11.28 -1.84 1.88
N PRO A 13 -12.12 -2.78 1.50
CA PRO A 13 -11.85 -4.14 1.00
C PRO A 13 -11.68 -4.20 -0.53
N GLN A 14 -11.51 -3.06 -1.19
CA GLN A 14 -11.29 -2.97 -2.63
C GLN A 14 -10.15 -2.02 -2.93
N PHE A 15 -9.28 -2.38 -3.88
CA PHE A 15 -8.30 -1.48 -4.47
C PHE A 15 -8.83 -0.90 -5.79
N GLY A 16 -8.61 0.40 -6.02
CA GLY A 16 -9.04 1.06 -7.25
C GLY A 16 -10.55 1.25 -7.34
N ALA A 17 -11.02 1.45 -8.57
CA ALA A 17 -12.44 1.49 -8.89
C ALA A 17 -13.01 0.07 -8.96
N GLY A 18 -14.31 -0.08 -8.70
CA GLY A 18 -15.02 -1.36 -8.75
C GLY A 18 -16.45 -1.23 -8.26
N ALA A 19 -16.98 -2.29 -7.65
CA ALA A 19 -18.34 -2.32 -7.15
C ALA A 19 -18.56 -1.39 -5.94
N LEU A 20 -17.50 -1.11 -5.19
CA LEU A 20 -17.50 -0.20 -4.06
C LEU A 20 -16.95 1.18 -4.46
N GLN A 21 -16.99 2.13 -3.53
CA GLN A 21 -16.28 3.39 -3.70
C GLN A 21 -14.79 3.14 -3.94
N GLN A 22 -14.13 4.03 -4.66
CA GLN A 22 -12.71 3.89 -4.99
C GLN A 22 -11.85 3.66 -3.75
N HIS A 23 -11.04 2.59 -3.78
CA HIS A 23 -10.18 2.12 -2.68
C HIS A 23 -10.94 1.62 -1.44
N GLY A 24 -12.23 1.27 -1.58
CA GLY A 24 -13.05 0.80 -0.46
C GLY A 24 -13.35 1.88 0.58
N PHE A 25 -13.61 1.47 1.80
CA PHE A 25 -14.06 2.36 2.87
C PHE A 25 -13.03 2.60 3.99
N ALA A 26 -12.01 1.76 4.11
CA ALA A 26 -11.14 1.75 5.29
C ALA A 26 -10.45 3.09 5.57
N ARG A 27 -10.09 3.84 4.53
CA ARG A 27 -9.49 5.18 4.65
C ARG A 27 -10.50 6.31 4.95
N ASN A 28 -11.79 6.03 4.89
CA ASN A 28 -12.86 7.02 5.04
C ASN A 28 -13.67 6.85 6.33
N VAL A 29 -13.26 5.95 7.22
CA VAL A 29 -13.90 5.67 8.50
C VAL A 29 -12.91 5.77 9.63
N ASP A 30 -13.41 6.04 10.83
CA ASP A 30 -12.59 6.08 12.02
C ASP A 30 -12.17 4.67 12.44
N TRP A 31 -10.92 4.53 12.83
CA TRP A 31 -10.37 3.33 13.45
C TRP A 31 -10.25 3.54 14.95
N GLU A 32 -10.64 2.52 15.72
CA GLU A 32 -10.48 2.51 17.17
C GLU A 32 -9.03 2.20 17.53
N VAL A 33 -8.37 3.05 18.31
CA VAL A 33 -7.08 2.72 18.92
C VAL A 33 -7.33 1.71 20.03
N ILE A 34 -6.74 0.51 19.92
CA ILE A 34 -6.94 -0.61 20.86
C ILE A 34 -5.70 -0.92 21.68
N GLY A 35 -4.58 -0.30 21.39
CA GLY A 35 -3.34 -0.44 22.15
C GLY A 35 -2.22 0.43 21.62
N THR A 36 -1.27 0.68 22.49
CA THR A 36 0.01 1.35 22.19
C THR A 36 1.15 0.58 22.84
N SER A 37 2.38 0.79 22.39
CA SER A 37 3.56 0.20 23.06
C SER A 37 3.69 0.64 24.51
N ALA A 38 3.26 1.87 24.85
CA ALA A 38 3.27 2.39 26.19
C ALA A 38 2.34 1.64 27.16
N ASP A 39 1.29 0.99 26.66
CA ASP A 39 0.36 0.18 27.48
C ASP A 39 0.98 -1.16 27.88
N VAL A 40 1.96 -1.64 27.09
CA VAL A 40 2.66 -2.93 27.31
C VAL A 40 3.98 -2.72 28.03
N ASN A 41 4.75 -1.75 27.58
CA ASN A 41 6.07 -1.41 28.13
C ASN A 41 6.32 0.09 27.95
N PRO A 42 6.15 0.94 28.99
CA PRO A 42 6.37 2.38 28.90
C PRO A 42 7.79 2.79 28.51
N ASP A 43 8.77 1.92 28.76
CA ASP A 43 10.17 2.14 28.44
C ASP A 43 10.55 1.55 27.06
N ASP A 44 9.58 1.09 26.26
CA ASP A 44 9.84 0.53 24.93
C ASP A 44 10.38 1.63 24.00
N PRO A 45 11.59 1.45 23.44
CA PRO A 45 12.16 2.40 22.49
C PRO A 45 11.52 2.32 21.11
N GLU A 46 10.60 1.40 20.88
CA GLU A 46 9.90 1.17 19.61
C GLU A 46 8.43 1.57 19.72
N PRO A 47 8.09 2.87 19.62
CA PRO A 47 6.71 3.28 19.73
C PRO A 47 5.83 2.65 18.65
N ALA A 48 4.72 2.06 19.09
CA ALA A 48 3.74 1.41 18.24
C ALA A 48 2.32 1.85 18.60
N VAL A 49 1.45 1.83 17.61
CA VAL A 49 0.01 2.00 17.77
C VAL A 49 -0.71 0.90 17.02
N MET A 50 -1.69 0.29 17.68
CA MET A 50 -2.58 -0.70 17.07
C MET A 50 -3.99 -0.13 17.00
N MET A 51 -4.57 -0.17 15.81
CA MET A 51 -5.90 0.32 15.50
C MET A 51 -6.77 -0.81 14.98
N ARG A 52 -8.07 -0.71 15.20
CA ARG A 52 -9.05 -1.72 14.82
C ARG A 52 -10.22 -1.11 14.06
N LEU A 53 -10.64 -1.79 13.00
CA LEU A 53 -11.88 -1.53 12.28
C LEU A 53 -12.79 -2.75 12.33
N LYS A 54 -14.04 -2.53 12.73
CA LYS A 54 -15.13 -3.53 12.70
C LYS A 54 -16.24 -3.06 11.77
N PRO A 55 -17.07 -3.97 11.25
CA PRO A 55 -18.26 -3.60 10.50
C PRO A 55 -19.17 -2.67 11.30
N ASN A 56 -19.61 -1.59 10.66
CA ASN A 56 -20.64 -0.68 11.14
C ASN A 56 -21.74 -0.53 10.09
N GLU A 57 -22.75 0.27 10.35
CA GLU A 57 -23.87 0.47 9.41
C GLU A 57 -23.39 0.95 8.02
N TYR A 58 -22.46 1.91 7.99
CA TYR A 58 -21.93 2.46 6.74
C TYR A 58 -21.14 1.41 5.94
N THR A 59 -20.27 0.63 6.56
CA THR A 59 -19.46 -0.39 5.88
C THR A 59 -20.32 -1.55 5.39
N ARG A 60 -21.33 -1.97 6.19
CA ARG A 60 -22.27 -3.05 5.84
C ARG A 60 -23.17 -2.68 4.66
N ALA A 61 -23.53 -1.41 4.51
CA ALA A 61 -24.30 -0.94 3.35
C ALA A 61 -23.54 -1.12 2.02
N MET A 62 -22.20 -1.19 2.07
CA MET A 62 -21.35 -1.38 0.88
C MET A 62 -20.86 -2.82 0.73
N TRP A 63 -20.46 -3.44 1.85
CA TRP A 63 -19.86 -4.78 1.89
C TRP A 63 -20.26 -5.48 3.19
N ASP A 64 -21.36 -6.25 3.12
CA ASP A 64 -21.97 -6.89 4.30
C ASP A 64 -21.26 -8.22 4.65
N GLU A 65 -19.98 -8.08 5.03
CA GLU A 65 -19.17 -9.19 5.49
C GLU A 65 -18.80 -9.06 6.97
N ALA A 66 -18.62 -10.22 7.60
CA ALA A 66 -18.21 -10.29 9.00
C ALA A 66 -16.66 -10.31 9.05
N PHE A 67 -16.07 -9.19 9.43
CA PHE A 67 -14.61 -9.05 9.53
C PHE A 67 -14.19 -8.29 10.79
N GLU A 68 -12.91 -8.41 11.13
CA GLU A 68 -12.18 -7.49 11.98
C GLU A 68 -10.85 -7.20 11.30
N ALA A 69 -10.58 -5.94 11.02
CA ALA A 69 -9.28 -5.51 10.52
C ALA A 69 -8.49 -4.83 11.65
N THR A 70 -7.22 -5.18 11.80
CA THR A 70 -6.28 -4.47 12.66
C THR A 70 -5.14 -3.89 11.83
N TYR A 71 -4.72 -2.68 12.16
CA TYR A 71 -3.60 -2.02 11.52
C TYR A 71 -2.63 -1.56 12.61
N GLU A 72 -1.43 -2.12 12.60
CA GLU A 72 -0.35 -1.77 13.52
C GLU A 72 0.73 -0.98 12.80
N VAL A 73 1.13 0.13 13.39
CA VAL A 73 2.24 0.95 12.92
C VAL A 73 3.29 1.02 14.03
N THR A 74 4.51 0.61 13.72
CA THR A 74 5.64 0.61 14.65
C THR A 74 6.80 1.41 14.06
N LEU A 75 7.35 2.33 14.83
CA LEU A 75 8.53 3.10 14.44
C LEU A 75 9.79 2.51 15.12
N ARG A 76 10.71 2.00 14.29
CA ARG A 76 11.96 1.37 14.74
C ARG A 76 13.17 2.09 14.17
N ARG A 77 13.75 3.02 14.93
CA ARG A 77 14.91 3.81 14.47
C ARG A 77 14.63 4.42 13.06
N GLU A 78 15.24 3.85 12.03
CA GLU A 78 15.13 4.31 10.62
C GLU A 78 14.08 3.53 9.83
N LYS A 79 13.31 2.64 10.49
CA LYS A 79 12.32 1.76 9.87
C LYS A 79 10.91 2.07 10.38
N LEU A 80 9.98 2.25 9.47
CA LEU A 80 8.54 2.26 9.73
C LEU A 80 7.97 0.90 9.31
N LYS A 81 7.50 0.13 10.29
CA LYS A 81 6.79 -1.13 10.05
C LYS A 81 5.29 -0.88 10.03
N MET A 82 4.59 -1.44 9.07
CA MET A 82 3.14 -1.41 8.95
C MET A 82 2.61 -2.83 8.74
N GLU A 83 1.67 -3.24 9.57
CA GLU A 83 1.07 -4.57 9.53
C GLU A 83 -0.45 -4.45 9.45
N LEU A 84 -1.04 -5.02 8.41
CA LEU A 84 -2.50 -5.14 8.25
C LEU A 84 -2.91 -6.59 8.44
N CYS A 85 -3.81 -6.85 9.38
CA CYS A 85 -4.44 -8.14 9.55
C CYS A 85 -5.94 -8.03 9.27
N VAL A 86 -6.47 -8.99 8.52
CA VAL A 86 -7.93 -9.10 8.29
C VAL A 86 -8.39 -10.49 8.70
N LYS A 87 -9.22 -10.52 9.74
CA LYS A 87 -9.86 -11.74 10.25
C LYS A 87 -11.25 -11.87 9.67
N ASN A 88 -11.58 -13.04 9.15
CA ASN A 88 -12.95 -13.42 8.88
C ASN A 88 -13.60 -13.86 10.20
N THR A 89 -14.59 -13.09 10.67
CA THR A 89 -15.27 -13.35 11.97
C THR A 89 -16.55 -14.19 11.84
N ASN A 90 -16.85 -14.73 10.65
CA ASN A 90 -17.90 -15.74 10.52
C ASN A 90 -17.54 -16.99 11.33
N GLU A 91 -18.57 -17.68 11.83
CA GLU A 91 -18.38 -18.96 12.49
C GLU A 91 -17.78 -20.00 11.54
N GLU A 92 -16.88 -20.85 12.02
CA GLU A 92 -16.21 -21.88 11.19
C GLU A 92 -17.20 -22.81 10.51
N THR A 93 -18.33 -23.08 11.16
CA THR A 93 -19.41 -23.92 10.65
C THR A 93 -20.20 -23.28 9.50
N SER A 94 -20.10 -21.95 9.33
CA SER A 94 -20.84 -21.24 8.27
C SER A 94 -20.33 -21.57 6.85
N GLY A 95 -19.07 -21.96 6.72
CA GLY A 95 -18.38 -22.14 5.45
C GLY A 95 -18.20 -20.85 4.64
N LYS A 96 -18.63 -19.67 5.16
CA LYS A 96 -18.62 -18.39 4.44
C LYS A 96 -17.22 -17.74 4.47
N ALA A 97 -16.43 -17.97 3.45
CA ALA A 97 -15.20 -17.19 3.23
C ALA A 97 -15.54 -15.74 2.86
N ILE A 98 -14.63 -14.82 3.16
CA ILE A 98 -14.65 -13.44 2.65
C ILE A 98 -13.53 -13.28 1.64
N ASP A 99 -13.76 -12.44 0.62
CA ASP A 99 -12.74 -12.08 -0.35
C ASP A 99 -12.64 -10.57 -0.50
N PHE A 100 -11.41 -10.08 -0.74
CA PHE A 100 -11.12 -8.66 -0.86
C PHE A 100 -9.80 -8.43 -1.60
N THR A 101 -9.57 -7.18 -2.00
CA THR A 101 -8.25 -6.68 -2.39
C THR A 101 -7.83 -5.58 -1.43
N ALA A 102 -6.52 -5.46 -1.20
CA ALA A 102 -6.00 -4.48 -0.26
C ALA A 102 -4.67 -3.87 -0.74
N ALA A 103 -4.39 -2.66 -0.28
CA ALA A 103 -3.08 -2.02 -0.43
C ALA A 103 -2.83 -1.01 0.70
N ILE A 104 -1.56 -0.73 0.95
CA ILE A 104 -1.13 0.46 1.70
C ILE A 104 -0.62 1.46 0.67
N HIS A 105 -1.39 2.54 0.46
CA HIS A 105 -1.12 3.57 -0.55
C HIS A 105 -0.09 4.57 -0.03
N THR A 106 1.18 4.16 -0.05
CA THR A 106 2.28 4.92 0.55
C THR A 106 2.70 6.08 -0.34
N TYR A 107 2.56 7.31 0.17
CA TYR A 107 3.07 8.53 -0.45
C TYR A 107 4.48 8.82 0.08
N ILE A 108 5.45 8.88 -0.80
CA ILE A 108 6.86 9.14 -0.45
C ILE A 108 7.26 10.47 -1.06
N GLU A 109 7.73 11.41 -0.23
CA GLU A 109 8.23 12.70 -0.66
C GLU A 109 9.51 12.53 -1.51
N VAL A 110 9.59 13.28 -2.61
CA VAL A 110 10.74 13.32 -3.52
C VAL A 110 11.12 14.77 -3.81
N THR A 111 12.35 14.99 -4.25
CA THR A 111 12.82 16.36 -4.58
C THR A 111 12.07 17.00 -5.74
N ASP A 112 11.89 16.28 -6.83
CA ASP A 112 11.04 16.58 -7.99
C ASP A 112 10.91 15.28 -8.80
N CYS A 113 9.71 14.77 -8.99
CA CYS A 113 9.48 13.52 -9.69
C CYS A 113 9.95 13.56 -11.16
N ALA A 114 10.11 14.74 -11.76
CA ALA A 114 10.68 14.93 -13.09
C ALA A 114 12.23 14.91 -13.14
N ASN A 115 12.88 14.88 -11.97
CA ASN A 115 14.33 14.78 -11.88
C ASN A 115 14.78 13.34 -12.22
N ALA A 116 15.80 13.20 -13.04
CA ALA A 116 16.38 11.90 -13.42
C ALA A 116 16.92 11.08 -12.22
N GLY A 117 17.20 11.73 -11.08
CA GLY A 117 17.56 11.08 -9.82
C GLY A 117 16.38 10.51 -9.05
N VAL A 118 15.13 10.69 -9.53
CA VAL A 118 13.92 10.12 -8.94
C VAL A 118 13.41 8.99 -9.82
N PHE A 119 13.49 7.76 -9.32
CA PHE A 119 13.05 6.57 -10.03
C PHE A 119 12.80 5.40 -9.06
N ALA A 120 11.94 4.48 -9.45
CA ALA A 120 11.74 3.22 -8.73
C ALA A 120 12.58 2.10 -9.38
N ARG A 121 13.16 1.21 -8.55
CA ARG A 121 14.01 0.08 -8.93
C ARG A 121 13.57 -1.21 -8.25
N GLY A 122 13.83 -2.36 -8.88
CA GLY A 122 13.44 -3.69 -8.36
C GLY A 122 12.34 -4.36 -9.20
N LEU A 123 11.85 -3.68 -10.25
CA LEU A 123 10.69 -4.11 -11.03
C LEU A 123 11.02 -4.58 -12.46
N SER A 124 12.30 -4.60 -12.83
CA SER A 124 12.75 -5.03 -14.17
C SER A 124 12.33 -6.47 -14.48
N GLY A 125 11.81 -6.69 -15.67
CA GLY A 125 11.29 -7.99 -16.13
C GLY A 125 9.91 -8.38 -15.57
N LYS A 126 9.36 -7.61 -14.62
CA LYS A 126 8.03 -7.89 -14.06
C LYS A 126 6.92 -7.50 -15.02
N THR A 127 5.87 -8.30 -15.04
CA THR A 127 4.62 -7.96 -15.74
C THR A 127 3.86 -6.93 -14.92
N TYR A 128 3.29 -5.93 -15.58
CA TYR A 128 2.40 -4.97 -14.94
C TYR A 128 1.11 -4.74 -15.74
N LEU A 129 0.09 -4.31 -15.05
CA LEU A 129 -1.16 -3.80 -15.59
C LEU A 129 -1.00 -2.28 -15.77
N ASP A 130 -1.11 -1.79 -17.00
CA ASP A 130 -0.95 -0.37 -17.33
C ASP A 130 -2.30 0.35 -17.26
N LYS A 131 -2.66 0.85 -16.08
CA LYS A 131 -3.92 1.55 -15.83
C LYS A 131 -3.98 2.94 -16.46
N ASN A 132 -2.84 3.49 -16.88
CA ASN A 132 -2.81 4.72 -17.65
C ASN A 132 -3.45 4.55 -19.04
N VAL A 133 -3.37 3.36 -19.63
CA VAL A 133 -3.97 3.05 -20.94
C VAL A 133 -5.47 2.80 -20.79
N ASP A 134 -5.87 1.94 -19.86
CA ASP A 134 -7.25 1.67 -19.49
C ASP A 134 -7.31 1.30 -18.00
N ALA A 135 -8.07 2.07 -17.22
CA ALA A 135 -8.19 1.86 -15.79
C ALA A 135 -9.08 0.66 -15.43
N ASN A 136 -10.01 0.26 -16.33
CA ASN A 136 -11.00 -0.80 -16.07
C ASN A 136 -10.55 -2.16 -16.63
N ASP A 137 -9.84 -2.14 -17.77
CA ASP A 137 -9.29 -3.35 -18.40
C ASP A 137 -7.82 -3.07 -18.84
N PRO A 138 -6.91 -2.91 -17.87
CA PRO A 138 -5.54 -2.48 -18.14
C PRO A 138 -4.77 -3.56 -18.90
N PRO A 139 -4.12 -3.19 -20.03
CA PRO A 139 -3.29 -4.11 -20.77
C PRO A 139 -2.08 -4.56 -19.95
N LYS A 140 -1.69 -5.82 -20.12
CA LYS A 140 -0.47 -6.37 -19.55
C LYS A 140 0.73 -5.94 -20.39
N LYS A 141 1.74 -5.41 -19.71
CA LYS A 141 3.05 -5.06 -20.27
C LYS A 141 4.17 -5.64 -19.41
N VAL A 142 5.39 -5.64 -19.92
CA VAL A 142 6.58 -6.03 -19.18
C VAL A 142 7.45 -4.78 -18.98
N GLN A 143 8.04 -4.66 -17.79
CA GLN A 143 9.00 -3.60 -17.48
C GLN A 143 10.36 -3.93 -18.11
N ASP A 144 10.61 -3.41 -19.28
CA ASP A 144 11.85 -3.71 -20.03
C ASP A 144 13.07 -2.97 -19.47
N SER A 145 12.88 -1.75 -18.97
CA SER A 145 13.96 -0.96 -18.39
C SER A 145 14.23 -1.36 -16.93
N ARG A 146 15.47 -1.14 -16.48
CA ARG A 146 15.90 -1.37 -15.10
C ARG A 146 15.09 -0.54 -14.11
N ASP A 147 14.84 0.71 -14.46
CA ASP A 147 14.27 1.74 -13.60
C ASP A 147 12.94 2.25 -14.16
N VAL A 148 12.03 2.63 -13.27
CA VAL A 148 10.77 3.29 -13.59
C VAL A 148 10.90 4.77 -13.29
N PHE A 149 10.89 5.62 -14.32
CA PHE A 149 10.96 7.07 -14.19
C PHE A 149 9.57 7.70 -14.15
N PHE A 150 9.51 8.88 -13.54
CA PHE A 150 8.31 9.68 -13.38
C PHE A 150 8.42 11.00 -14.16
N GLY A 151 7.39 11.84 -14.09
CA GLY A 151 7.45 13.24 -14.53
C GLY A 151 7.28 13.50 -16.02
N LEU A 152 7.23 12.46 -16.86
CA LEU A 152 6.96 12.60 -18.30
C LEU A 152 5.46 12.46 -18.59
N ASP A 153 4.76 11.63 -17.81
CA ASP A 153 3.33 11.34 -17.97
C ASP A 153 2.78 10.77 -16.67
N LEU A 154 1.47 10.55 -16.60
CA LEU A 154 0.82 9.75 -15.56
C LEU A 154 1.48 8.36 -15.48
N VAL A 155 1.81 7.94 -14.28
CA VAL A 155 2.24 6.56 -13.99
C VAL A 155 1.19 5.94 -13.08
N ASP A 156 0.53 4.90 -13.57
CA ASP A 156 -0.44 4.09 -12.81
C ASP A 156 -0.28 2.64 -13.22
N ARG A 157 0.57 1.90 -12.49
CA ARG A 157 0.99 0.55 -12.85
C ARG A 157 0.88 -0.39 -11.65
N VAL A 158 0.22 -1.52 -11.85
CA VAL A 158 0.17 -2.62 -10.88
C VAL A 158 1.12 -3.72 -11.34
N TYR A 159 2.26 -3.84 -10.68
CA TYR A 159 3.26 -4.89 -10.92
C TYR A 159 2.86 -6.18 -10.21
N LEU A 160 2.85 -7.29 -10.94
CA LEU A 160 2.33 -8.58 -10.50
C LEU A 160 3.45 -9.48 -9.97
N ASP A 161 3.18 -10.17 -8.87
CA ASP A 161 4.09 -11.16 -8.28
C ASP A 161 5.53 -10.60 -8.15
N THR A 162 5.65 -9.46 -7.46
CA THR A 162 6.93 -8.74 -7.33
C THR A 162 7.86 -9.39 -6.32
N GLU A 163 9.16 -9.09 -6.43
CA GLU A 163 10.11 -9.40 -5.36
C GLU A 163 9.74 -8.59 -4.10
N PRO A 164 10.19 -9.03 -2.91
CA PRO A 164 9.83 -8.36 -1.66
C PRO A 164 10.21 -6.88 -1.60
N GLU A 165 11.29 -6.47 -2.25
CA GLU A 165 11.82 -5.12 -2.13
C GLU A 165 11.68 -4.30 -3.42
N THR A 166 11.21 -3.07 -3.25
CA THR A 166 11.24 -2.01 -4.27
C THR A 166 11.92 -0.78 -3.68
N LEU A 167 12.92 -0.23 -4.36
CA LEU A 167 13.63 0.98 -3.96
C LEU A 167 13.05 2.18 -4.69
N LEU A 168 12.69 3.24 -3.98
CA LEU A 168 12.42 4.56 -4.55
C LEU A 168 13.59 5.50 -4.27
N HIS A 169 14.36 5.85 -5.30
CA HIS A 169 15.34 6.93 -5.23
C HIS A 169 14.62 8.28 -5.20
N VAL A 170 14.90 9.09 -4.19
CA VAL A 170 14.11 10.32 -3.92
C VAL A 170 14.78 11.59 -4.43
N GLY A 171 15.92 11.48 -5.11
CA GLY A 171 16.62 12.60 -5.78
C GLY A 171 17.56 13.40 -4.88
N SER A 172 17.64 13.10 -3.57
CA SER A 172 18.53 13.78 -2.59
C SER A 172 19.81 13.01 -2.26
N GLY A 173 20.11 11.91 -2.97
CA GLY A 173 21.18 10.98 -2.61
C GLY A 173 20.73 9.92 -1.60
N ALA A 174 19.43 9.85 -1.31
CA ALA A 174 18.82 8.81 -0.51
C ALA A 174 17.82 8.00 -1.35
N ALA A 175 17.45 6.83 -0.84
CA ALA A 175 16.35 6.05 -1.35
C ALA A 175 15.48 5.55 -0.17
N VAL A 176 14.23 5.25 -0.46
CA VAL A 176 13.33 4.55 0.45
C VAL A 176 13.17 3.12 -0.05
N SER A 177 13.58 2.16 0.78
CA SER A 177 13.27 0.76 0.59
C SER A 177 11.85 0.49 1.08
N VAL A 178 11.03 -0.09 0.21
CA VAL A 178 9.70 -0.63 0.53
C VAL A 178 9.81 -2.14 0.47
N GLU A 179 9.86 -2.79 1.63
CA GLU A 179 10.08 -4.23 1.76
C GLU A 179 8.82 -4.94 2.25
N ASN A 180 8.24 -5.80 1.41
CA ASN A 180 7.09 -6.64 1.72
C ASN A 180 7.54 -7.95 2.34
N THR A 181 7.35 -8.12 3.65
CA THR A 181 7.82 -9.31 4.38
C THR A 181 6.74 -10.38 4.56
N ALA A 182 5.47 -10.02 4.35
CA ALA A 182 4.34 -10.96 4.37
C ALA A 182 3.14 -10.42 3.58
N GLY A 183 2.36 -11.32 3.00
CA GLY A 183 1.00 -11.11 2.50
C GLY A 183 0.83 -10.25 1.24
N TRP A 184 1.69 -9.29 1.01
CA TRP A 184 1.68 -8.46 -0.19
C TRP A 184 2.34 -9.19 -1.35
N THR A 185 1.65 -9.32 -2.46
CA THR A 185 2.13 -10.05 -3.65
C THR A 185 2.46 -9.15 -4.82
N ASP A 186 1.94 -7.94 -4.79
CA ASP A 186 2.02 -6.98 -5.88
C ASP A 186 2.62 -5.66 -5.38
N THR A 187 3.14 -4.86 -6.30
CA THR A 187 3.60 -3.48 -6.03
C THR A 187 2.89 -2.53 -6.97
N VAL A 188 2.35 -1.43 -6.44
CA VAL A 188 1.79 -0.36 -7.26
C VAL A 188 2.77 0.80 -7.33
N ILE A 189 3.01 1.31 -8.52
CA ILE A 189 3.76 2.54 -8.77
C ILE A 189 2.80 3.56 -9.34
N TRP A 190 2.66 4.69 -8.63
CA TRP A 190 1.74 5.73 -9.04
C TRP A 190 2.31 7.14 -8.88
N ASN A 191 2.04 7.98 -9.87
CA ASN A 191 2.19 9.43 -9.79
C ASN A 191 1.13 10.08 -10.69
N PRO A 192 0.31 11.01 -10.18
CA PRO A 192 -0.84 11.55 -10.90
C PRO A 192 -0.48 12.51 -12.04
N HIS A 193 0.79 12.92 -12.15
CA HIS A 193 1.24 13.92 -13.09
C HIS A 193 0.29 15.15 -13.12
N THR A 194 -0.08 15.64 -14.28
CA THR A 194 -0.91 16.85 -14.42
C THR A 194 -2.34 16.71 -13.92
N ASN A 195 -2.79 15.52 -13.48
CA ASN A 195 -4.09 15.37 -12.81
C ASN A 195 -4.09 16.03 -11.42
N MET A 196 -2.90 16.20 -10.80
CA MET A 196 -2.69 16.91 -9.53
C MET A 196 -1.58 17.96 -9.69
N LYS A 197 -1.81 18.96 -10.55
CA LYS A 197 -0.79 19.94 -11.01
C LYS A 197 -0.02 20.63 -9.91
N GLU A 198 -0.63 20.83 -8.74
CA GLU A 198 -0.05 21.63 -7.66
C GLU A 198 0.96 20.84 -6.82
N CYS A 199 0.88 19.50 -6.81
CA CYS A 199 1.69 18.68 -5.90
C CYS A 199 2.36 17.45 -6.53
N TYR A 200 2.03 17.05 -7.76
CA TYR A 200 2.53 15.79 -8.35
C TYR A 200 4.06 15.69 -8.38
N LYS A 201 4.75 16.82 -8.39
CA LYS A 201 6.21 16.86 -8.40
C LYS A 201 6.85 16.46 -7.08
N ASN A 202 6.10 16.56 -5.99
CA ASN A 202 6.64 16.46 -4.64
C ASN A 202 6.60 15.03 -4.09
N PHE A 203 5.94 14.10 -4.76
CA PHE A 203 5.80 12.73 -4.28
C PHE A 203 5.73 11.69 -5.39
N CYS A 204 6.07 10.46 -5.03
CA CYS A 204 5.75 9.26 -5.78
C CYS A 204 5.16 8.21 -4.83
N CYS A 205 4.26 7.37 -5.32
CA CYS A 205 3.73 6.27 -4.53
C CYS A 205 4.39 4.96 -4.92
N VAL A 206 4.82 4.22 -3.89
CA VAL A 206 5.23 2.82 -3.97
C VAL A 206 4.36 2.07 -2.96
N GLU A 207 3.41 1.30 -3.46
CA GLU A 207 2.35 0.74 -2.65
C GLU A 207 2.54 -0.77 -2.51
N SER A 208 2.46 -1.25 -1.26
CA SER A 208 2.38 -2.67 -0.94
C SER A 208 0.96 -3.14 -1.20
N ALA A 209 0.76 -4.13 -2.08
CA ALA A 209 -0.55 -4.48 -2.59
C ALA A 209 -0.80 -5.98 -2.70
N ALA A 210 -2.06 -6.39 -2.56
CA ALA A 210 -2.59 -7.71 -2.87
C ALA A 210 -3.87 -7.49 -3.69
N VAL A 211 -3.70 -7.28 -5.01
CA VAL A 211 -4.75 -6.75 -5.88
C VAL A 211 -4.93 -7.53 -7.19
N SER A 212 -3.88 -8.19 -7.68
CA SER A 212 -3.96 -8.99 -8.92
C SER A 212 -4.86 -10.21 -8.77
N ARG A 213 -4.97 -10.73 -7.57
CA ARG A 213 -5.84 -11.83 -7.16
C ARG A 213 -6.50 -11.46 -5.83
N PRO A 214 -7.83 -11.63 -5.70
CA PRO A 214 -8.47 -11.42 -4.41
C PRO A 214 -7.87 -12.31 -3.32
N VAL A 215 -7.67 -11.73 -2.15
CA VAL A 215 -7.33 -12.49 -0.93
C VAL A 215 -8.59 -13.17 -0.45
N VAL A 216 -8.53 -14.49 -0.24
CA VAL A 216 -9.66 -15.27 0.27
C VAL A 216 -9.35 -15.74 1.69
N VAL A 217 -10.20 -15.39 2.65
CA VAL A 217 -10.02 -15.74 4.06
C VAL A 217 -11.17 -16.62 4.52
N ALA A 218 -10.84 -17.87 4.86
CA ALA A 218 -11.83 -18.83 5.38
C ALA A 218 -12.37 -18.37 6.75
N PRO A 219 -13.56 -18.83 7.17
CA PRO A 219 -14.15 -18.48 8.45
C PRO A 219 -13.20 -18.76 9.62
N GLY A 220 -13.13 -17.84 10.57
CA GLY A 220 -12.24 -17.91 11.72
C GLY A 220 -10.76 -17.69 11.45
N LYS A 221 -10.33 -17.60 10.19
CA LYS A 221 -8.92 -17.42 9.80
C LYS A 221 -8.57 -15.93 9.67
N VAL A 222 -7.26 -15.68 9.61
CA VAL A 222 -6.65 -14.35 9.51
C VAL A 222 -5.71 -14.33 8.30
N TRP A 223 -5.84 -13.32 7.46
CA TRP A 223 -4.78 -12.90 6.54
C TRP A 223 -3.94 -11.83 7.20
N ARG A 224 -2.63 -11.93 7.04
CA ARG A 224 -1.65 -10.99 7.58
C ARG A 224 -0.74 -10.49 6.48
N ALA A 225 -0.52 -9.19 6.44
CA ALA A 225 0.38 -8.56 5.49
C ALA A 225 1.24 -7.51 6.20
N GLU A 226 2.51 -7.49 5.87
CA GLU A 226 3.51 -6.64 6.53
C GLU A 226 4.41 -5.99 5.49
N THR A 227 4.65 -4.70 5.66
CA THR A 227 5.65 -3.92 4.90
C THR A 227 6.50 -3.08 5.82
N ASN A 228 7.74 -2.87 5.41
CA ASN A 228 8.70 -2.02 6.09
C ASN A 228 9.18 -0.92 5.14
N LEU A 229 9.20 0.31 5.63
CA LEU A 229 9.85 1.43 4.96
C LEU A 229 11.16 1.74 5.68
N THR A 230 12.26 1.81 4.94
CA THR A 230 13.58 2.14 5.49
C THR A 230 14.25 3.18 4.62
N VAL A 231 14.75 4.26 5.23
CA VAL A 231 15.59 5.23 4.50
C VAL A 231 17.01 4.70 4.42
N ILE A 232 17.57 4.70 3.22
CA ILE A 232 18.94 4.27 2.95
C ILE A 232 19.72 5.36 2.20
N ASP A 233 20.97 5.55 2.58
CA ASP A 233 21.89 6.41 1.83
C ASP A 233 22.37 5.68 0.56
N VAL A 234 22.24 6.35 -0.58
CA VAL A 234 22.72 5.82 -1.86
C VAL A 234 24.17 6.27 -2.07
N VAL A 235 25.10 5.34 -1.92
CA VAL A 235 26.50 5.63 -2.23
C VAL A 235 26.64 5.81 -3.75
N SER A 236 27.36 6.84 -4.19
CA SER A 236 27.47 7.31 -5.58
C SER A 236 27.98 6.30 -6.62
N ASN A 237 28.15 5.04 -6.27
CA ASN A 237 28.59 3.97 -7.17
C ASN A 237 27.46 3.14 -7.81
N ASP A 238 26.18 3.40 -7.42
CA ASP A 238 25.01 2.62 -7.88
C ASP A 238 24.09 3.38 -8.84
N VAL A 239 24.55 4.52 -9.39
CA VAL A 239 23.80 5.34 -10.37
C VAL A 239 24.18 4.97 -11.80
#